data_36d6730c26c136a6d996b30855ff82d1
#
_entry.id   36d6730c26c136a6d996b30855ff82d1
#
_cell.length_a   1.000
_cell.length_b   1.000
_cell.length_c   1.000
_cell.angle_alpha   90.00
_cell.angle_beta   90.00
_cell.angle_gamma   90.00
#
_symmetry.space_group_name_H-M   'P 1'
#
loop_
_entity.id
_entity.type
_entity.pdbx_description
1 polymer ?
#
loop_
_entity_poly.entity_id
_entity_poly.type
_entity_poly.pdbx_seq_one_letter_code
_entity_poly.pdbx_strand_id
1 'polypeptide(L)'
;SGANRTAKQDANNKYVEDGILTARELCNLNLTHVELAVLSACQTGLGRITADGIAGLPRGLKKAGANAILVSLWDVNDHATQLLMTQFYRNLLKGKNKIESLHDAQTYVRNYEIEVETGVGKQQWKSRVRQEIDKTKEKSASPQTTKIKKYQDPYYWAAFFLIDAI
;
A
#
# COMPACT_ATOMS: atom_id res chain seq x y z
N SER A 1 17.06 -11.47 6.66
CA SER A 1 16.11 -12.34 7.34
C SER A 1 16.47 -13.80 7.12
N GLY A 2 16.33 -14.65 8.14
CA GLY A 2 16.76 -16.07 8.12
C GLY A 2 15.80 -17.00 7.39
N ALA A 3 14.55 -16.61 7.15
CA ALA A 3 13.48 -17.44 6.61
C ALA A 3 13.85 -18.15 5.28
N ASN A 4 14.50 -17.44 4.36
CA ASN A 4 14.89 -18.02 3.06
C ASN A 4 16.07 -19.02 3.15
N ARG A 5 16.80 -19.04 4.26
CA ARG A 5 17.89 -20.01 4.50
C ARG A 5 17.35 -21.31 5.11
N THR A 6 16.43 -21.21 6.05
CA THR A 6 15.78 -22.35 6.70
C THR A 6 14.92 -23.16 5.74
N ALA A 7 14.16 -22.50 4.84
CA ALA A 7 13.33 -23.18 3.85
C ALA A 7 14.11 -24.09 2.87
N LYS A 8 15.43 -23.91 2.75
CA LYS A 8 16.30 -24.72 1.87
C LYS A 8 17.01 -25.89 2.58
N GLN A 9 17.06 -25.89 3.90
CA GLN A 9 17.89 -26.83 4.65
C GLN A 9 17.19 -28.03 5.30
N ASP A 10 15.86 -27.96 5.55
CA ASP A 10 15.23 -28.97 6.42
C ASP A 10 13.93 -29.58 5.86
N ALA A 11 14.00 -30.21 4.68
CA ALA A 11 12.90 -31.06 4.22
C ALA A 11 12.66 -32.30 5.13
N ASN A 12 13.57 -32.61 6.07
CA ASN A 12 13.52 -33.80 6.91
C ASN A 12 13.39 -33.54 8.42
N ASN A 13 13.40 -32.30 8.89
CA ASN A 13 13.33 -32.06 10.35
C ASN A 13 11.95 -31.46 10.73
N LYS A 14 11.08 -32.31 11.24
CA LYS A 14 9.65 -32.07 11.57
C LYS A 14 9.41 -31.09 12.74
N TYR A 15 10.46 -30.57 13.38
CA TYR A 15 10.38 -29.80 14.64
C TYR A 15 11.18 -28.50 14.67
N VAL A 16 11.74 -28.07 13.55
CA VAL A 16 12.47 -26.78 13.51
C VAL A 16 11.52 -25.68 13.07
N GLU A 17 11.37 -24.67 13.90
CA GLU A 17 10.69 -23.42 13.51
C GLU A 17 11.48 -22.78 12.38
N ASP A 18 10.91 -22.80 11.17
CA ASP A 18 11.54 -22.30 9.96
C ASP A 18 11.40 -20.77 9.81
N GLY A 19 10.68 -20.11 10.73
CA GLY A 19 10.38 -18.67 10.69
C GLY A 19 9.43 -18.28 9.57
N ILE A 20 8.72 -19.26 8.96
CA ILE A 20 7.73 -19.03 7.90
C ILE A 20 6.34 -19.34 8.46
N LEU A 21 5.47 -18.34 8.52
CA LEU A 21 4.07 -18.51 8.91
C LEU A 21 3.23 -18.88 7.70
N THR A 22 2.80 -20.13 7.63
CA THR A 22 1.96 -20.64 6.54
C THR A 22 0.46 -20.43 6.83
N ALA A 23 -0.36 -20.45 5.77
CA ALA A 23 -1.82 -20.40 5.94
C ALA A 23 -2.37 -21.58 6.78
N ARG A 24 -1.71 -22.75 6.73
CA ARG A 24 -2.06 -23.92 7.56
C ARG A 24 -1.82 -23.66 9.04
N GLU A 25 -0.69 -23.07 9.39
CA GLU A 25 -0.35 -22.72 10.77
C GLU A 25 -1.27 -21.64 11.30
N LEU A 26 -1.56 -20.61 10.46
CA LEU A 26 -2.56 -19.58 10.80
C LEU A 26 -3.91 -20.17 11.17
N CYS A 27 -4.38 -21.21 10.47
CA CYS A 27 -5.66 -21.86 10.76
C CYS A 27 -5.75 -22.47 12.18
N ASN A 28 -4.61 -22.75 12.81
CA ASN A 28 -4.53 -23.34 14.15
C ASN A 28 -4.45 -22.29 15.27
N LEU A 29 -4.33 -21.02 14.91
CA LEU A 29 -4.34 -19.92 15.87
C LEU A 29 -5.78 -19.62 16.33
N ASN A 30 -5.91 -19.07 17.54
CA ASN A 30 -7.17 -18.49 18.01
C ASN A 30 -7.09 -16.97 17.91
N LEU A 31 -7.71 -16.41 16.86
CA LEU A 31 -7.74 -14.98 16.56
C LEU A 31 -9.14 -14.37 16.72
N THR A 32 -10.03 -15.03 17.48
CA THR A 32 -11.42 -14.57 17.71
C THR A 32 -11.51 -13.20 18.39
N HIS A 33 -10.45 -12.78 19.06
CA HIS A 33 -10.32 -11.45 19.69
C HIS A 33 -9.71 -10.39 18.76
N VAL A 34 -9.32 -10.79 17.53
CA VAL A 34 -8.68 -9.87 16.56
C VAL A 34 -9.75 -9.19 15.74
N GLU A 35 -9.98 -7.91 16.01
CA GLU A 35 -10.95 -7.09 15.29
C GLU A 35 -10.54 -6.74 13.85
N LEU A 36 -9.24 -6.63 13.60
CA LEU A 36 -8.70 -6.31 12.29
C LEU A 36 -7.30 -6.89 12.11
N ALA A 37 -7.11 -7.70 11.09
CA ALA A 37 -5.81 -8.14 10.60
C ALA A 37 -5.46 -7.37 9.32
N VAL A 38 -4.25 -6.84 9.22
CA VAL A 38 -3.80 -6.07 8.05
C VAL A 38 -2.63 -6.78 7.38
N LEU A 39 -2.82 -7.15 6.13
CA LEU A 39 -1.81 -7.76 5.26
C LEU A 39 -1.43 -6.74 4.18
N SER A 40 -0.54 -5.82 4.53
CA SER A 40 -0.11 -4.72 3.64
C SER A 40 1.09 -5.05 2.77
N ALA A 41 1.57 -6.30 2.80
CA ALA A 41 2.65 -6.73 1.92
C ALA A 41 2.12 -6.99 0.50
N CYS A 42 3.01 -6.79 -0.48
CA CYS A 42 2.71 -6.95 -1.89
C CYS A 42 2.03 -8.28 -2.21
N GLN A 43 0.89 -8.22 -2.91
CA GLN A 43 0.15 -9.39 -3.38
C GLN A 43 -0.34 -10.37 -2.28
N THR A 44 -0.52 -9.89 -1.05
CA THR A 44 -1.02 -10.76 0.03
C THR A 44 -2.45 -11.23 -0.17
N GLY A 45 -3.23 -10.49 -0.98
CA GLY A 45 -4.57 -10.89 -1.41
C GLY A 45 -4.57 -11.91 -2.55
N LEU A 46 -3.44 -12.07 -3.26
CA LEU A 46 -3.28 -13.04 -4.35
C LEU A 46 -2.86 -14.42 -3.80
N GLY A 47 -3.65 -15.01 -2.93
CA GLY A 47 -3.69 -16.46 -2.88
C GLY A 47 -4.16 -16.98 -4.25
N ARG A 48 -3.84 -18.25 -4.62
CA ARG A 48 -4.44 -18.84 -5.81
C ARG A 48 -5.95 -18.63 -5.77
N ILE A 49 -6.47 -17.86 -6.72
CA ILE A 49 -7.91 -17.74 -6.90
C ILE A 49 -8.37 -19.11 -7.37
N THR A 50 -8.99 -19.87 -6.48
CA THR A 50 -9.62 -21.15 -6.79
C THR A 50 -11.12 -20.91 -6.91
N ALA A 51 -11.86 -21.89 -7.45
CA ALA A 51 -13.33 -21.84 -7.52
C ALA A 51 -13.97 -21.58 -6.13
N ASP A 52 -13.25 -21.89 -5.04
CA ASP A 52 -13.69 -21.70 -3.65
C ASP A 52 -13.28 -20.34 -3.03
N GLY A 53 -12.81 -19.40 -3.84
CA GLY A 53 -12.43 -18.06 -3.41
C GLY A 53 -10.91 -17.85 -3.22
N ILE A 54 -10.53 -16.80 -2.50
CA ILE A 54 -9.11 -16.45 -2.26
C ILE A 54 -8.51 -17.46 -1.29
N ALA A 55 -7.65 -18.35 -1.83
CA ALA A 55 -6.86 -19.28 -1.02
C ALA A 55 -5.61 -18.57 -0.46
N GLY A 56 -5.13 -18.99 0.70
CA GLY A 56 -3.90 -18.50 1.30
C GLY A 56 -4.09 -17.81 2.64
N LEU A 57 -3.25 -16.83 2.97
CA LEU A 57 -3.22 -16.17 4.28
C LEU A 57 -4.57 -15.59 4.73
N PRO A 58 -5.35 -14.89 3.86
CA PRO A 58 -6.65 -14.35 4.27
C PRO A 58 -7.63 -15.43 4.73
N ARG A 59 -7.67 -16.57 4.02
CA ARG A 59 -8.51 -17.71 4.42
C ARG A 59 -8.05 -18.32 5.76
N GLY A 60 -6.72 -18.41 5.95
CA GLY A 60 -6.15 -18.86 7.22
C GLY A 60 -6.57 -17.98 8.39
N LEU A 61 -6.48 -16.67 8.23
CA LEU A 61 -6.89 -15.67 9.24
C LEU A 61 -8.39 -15.74 9.54
N LYS A 62 -9.24 -15.87 8.52
CA LYS A 62 -10.70 -16.03 8.72
C LYS A 62 -11.02 -17.30 9.47
N LYS A 63 -10.38 -18.42 9.12
CA LYS A 63 -10.57 -19.70 9.83
C LYS A 63 -10.07 -19.64 11.27
N ALA A 64 -9.02 -18.87 11.53
CA ALA A 64 -8.52 -18.59 12.88
C ALA A 64 -9.45 -17.71 13.71
N GLY A 65 -10.46 -17.06 13.10
CA GLY A 65 -11.47 -16.26 13.77
C GLY A 65 -11.26 -14.75 13.70
N ALA A 66 -10.32 -14.25 12.89
CA ALA A 66 -10.16 -12.81 12.72
C ALA A 66 -11.45 -12.18 12.15
N ASN A 67 -11.90 -11.07 12.78
CA ASN A 67 -13.19 -10.45 12.46
C ASN A 67 -13.14 -9.81 11.07
N ALA A 68 -12.20 -8.92 10.83
CA ALA A 68 -11.98 -8.29 9.52
C ALA A 68 -10.53 -8.45 9.06
N ILE A 69 -10.30 -8.48 7.75
CA ILE A 69 -8.97 -8.57 7.15
C ILE A 69 -8.85 -7.52 6.06
N LEU A 70 -7.84 -6.65 6.16
CA LEU A 70 -7.46 -5.72 5.10
C LEU A 70 -6.31 -6.31 4.30
N VAL A 71 -6.47 -6.42 2.98
CA VAL A 71 -5.49 -7.02 2.08
C VAL A 71 -5.26 -6.15 0.85
N SER A 72 -4.13 -6.35 0.16
CA SER A 72 -3.86 -5.75 -1.15
C SER A 72 -3.84 -6.80 -2.27
N LEU A 73 -4.40 -6.47 -3.43
CA LEU A 73 -4.48 -7.34 -4.61
C LEU A 73 -3.22 -7.30 -5.48
N TRP A 74 -2.52 -6.17 -5.50
CA TRP A 74 -1.32 -5.98 -6.30
C TRP A 74 -0.31 -5.09 -5.58
N ASP A 75 0.88 -5.00 -6.16
CA ASP A 75 1.94 -4.11 -5.70
C ASP A 75 1.53 -2.65 -5.85
N VAL A 76 1.54 -1.92 -4.76
CA VAL A 76 1.18 -0.49 -4.71
C VAL A 76 2.42 0.33 -4.36
N ASN A 77 2.48 1.55 -4.87
CA ASN A 77 3.52 2.50 -4.52
C ASN A 77 3.57 2.76 -3.00
N ASP A 78 4.76 2.68 -2.41
CA ASP A 78 4.97 2.80 -0.96
C ASP A 78 4.40 4.09 -0.36
N HIS A 79 4.59 5.23 -1.04
CA HIS A 79 4.08 6.51 -0.55
C HIS A 79 2.54 6.58 -0.63
N ALA A 80 1.92 6.05 -1.68
CA ALA A 80 0.46 5.98 -1.78
C ALA A 80 -0.11 5.05 -0.69
N THR A 81 0.56 3.92 -0.42
CA THR A 81 0.20 2.99 0.66
C THR A 81 0.32 3.66 2.02
N GLN A 82 1.40 4.38 2.28
CA GLN A 82 1.59 5.12 3.52
C GLN A 82 0.46 6.14 3.76
N LEU A 83 0.09 6.92 2.73
CA LEU A 83 -1.01 7.88 2.82
C LEU A 83 -2.33 7.20 3.11
N LEU A 84 -2.64 6.09 2.41
CA LEU A 84 -3.86 5.32 2.58
C LEU A 84 -3.96 4.76 3.99
N MET A 85 -2.93 4.04 4.45
CA MET A 85 -2.91 3.42 5.78
C MET A 85 -2.98 4.47 6.90
N THR A 86 -2.24 5.57 6.77
CA THR A 86 -2.30 6.66 7.74
C THR A 86 -3.71 7.24 7.85
N GLN A 87 -4.38 7.48 6.72
CA GLN A 87 -5.74 8.02 6.72
C GLN A 87 -6.76 6.99 7.22
N PHE A 88 -6.60 5.72 6.84
CA PHE A 88 -7.43 4.62 7.31
C PHE A 88 -7.44 4.51 8.85
N TYR A 89 -6.25 4.43 9.46
CA TYR A 89 -6.14 4.38 10.92
C TYR A 89 -6.64 5.65 11.61
N ARG A 90 -6.40 6.82 11.03
CA ARG A 90 -6.97 8.08 11.57
C ARG A 90 -8.49 8.05 11.60
N ASN A 91 -9.13 7.48 10.59
CA ASN A 91 -10.58 7.37 10.52
C ASN A 91 -11.11 6.37 11.56
N LEU A 92 -10.45 5.21 11.73
CA LEU A 92 -10.79 4.25 12.78
C LEU A 92 -10.68 4.88 14.19
N LEU A 93 -9.61 5.64 14.46
CA LEU A 93 -9.42 6.33 15.74
C LEU A 93 -10.49 7.40 16.00
N LYS A 94 -11.11 7.94 14.96
CA LYS A 94 -12.26 8.85 15.05
C LYS A 94 -13.60 8.12 15.24
N GLY A 95 -13.61 6.81 15.38
CA GLY A 95 -14.79 6.00 15.60
C GLY A 95 -15.58 5.64 14.33
N LYS A 96 -15.03 5.86 13.13
CA LYS A 96 -15.67 5.38 11.90
C LYS A 96 -15.56 3.86 11.80
N ASN A 97 -16.55 3.22 11.17
CA ASN A 97 -16.45 1.80 10.87
C ASN A 97 -15.34 1.50 9.85
N LYS A 98 -14.94 0.23 9.73
CA LYS A 98 -13.81 -0.21 8.89
C LYS A 98 -14.03 0.09 7.41
N ILE A 99 -15.26 -0.10 6.91
CA ILE A 99 -15.63 0.10 5.49
C ILE A 99 -15.56 1.58 5.13
N GLU A 100 -16.21 2.45 5.91
CA GLU A 100 -16.14 3.90 5.73
C GLU A 100 -14.72 4.43 5.85
N SER A 101 -13.96 3.90 6.83
CA SER A 101 -12.57 4.30 7.04
C SER A 101 -11.70 4.00 5.83
N LEU A 102 -11.88 2.84 5.19
CA LEU A 102 -11.15 2.47 3.99
C LEU A 102 -11.59 3.32 2.78
N HIS A 103 -12.89 3.46 2.56
CA HIS A 103 -13.43 4.26 1.45
C HIS A 103 -12.95 5.72 1.49
N ASP A 104 -12.97 6.33 2.67
CA ASP A 104 -12.47 7.70 2.85
C ASP A 104 -10.96 7.79 2.65
N ALA A 105 -10.21 6.78 3.07
CA ALA A 105 -8.76 6.72 2.84
C ALA A 105 -8.44 6.60 1.35
N GLN A 106 -9.15 5.77 0.61
CA GLN A 106 -9.02 5.64 -0.84
C GLN A 106 -9.37 6.97 -1.56
N THR A 107 -10.45 7.61 -1.14
CA THR A 107 -10.85 8.94 -1.66
C THR A 107 -9.79 9.99 -1.37
N TYR A 108 -9.19 9.97 -0.19
CA TYR A 108 -8.09 10.87 0.18
C TYR A 108 -6.88 10.70 -0.74
N VAL A 109 -6.43 9.46 -0.97
CA VAL A 109 -5.29 9.18 -1.86
C VAL A 109 -5.59 9.59 -3.29
N ARG A 110 -6.77 9.26 -3.82
CA ARG A 110 -7.22 9.67 -5.15
C ARG A 110 -7.17 11.18 -5.36
N ASN A 111 -7.48 11.95 -4.32
CA ASN A 111 -7.52 13.42 -4.37
C ASN A 111 -6.24 14.08 -3.84
N TYR A 112 -5.19 13.30 -3.57
CA TYR A 112 -3.94 13.83 -3.04
C TYR A 112 -3.25 14.72 -4.07
N GLU A 113 -3.09 15.99 -3.72
CA GLU A 113 -2.48 17.01 -4.57
C GLU A 113 -1.04 17.29 -4.17
N ILE A 114 -0.21 17.51 -5.17
CA ILE A 114 1.15 18.02 -5.01
C ILE A 114 1.29 19.32 -5.81
N GLU A 115 2.11 20.21 -5.33
CA GLU A 115 2.50 21.40 -6.08
C GLU A 115 3.71 21.08 -6.95
N VAL A 116 3.57 21.37 -8.25
CA VAL A 116 4.64 21.17 -9.24
C VAL A 116 4.98 22.52 -9.85
N GLU A 117 6.25 22.88 -9.82
CA GLU A 117 6.73 24.08 -10.50
C GLU A 117 6.61 23.90 -12.03
N THR A 118 5.77 24.70 -12.65
CA THR A 118 5.61 24.74 -14.09
C THR A 118 6.58 25.76 -14.63
N GLY A 119 7.69 25.31 -15.20
CA GLY A 119 8.64 26.22 -15.87
C GLY A 119 10.08 25.75 -16.01
N VAL A 120 10.51 24.70 -15.31
CA VAL A 120 11.95 24.34 -15.25
C VAL A 120 12.30 23.04 -16.00
N GLY A 121 11.38 22.38 -16.69
CA GLY A 121 11.57 20.97 -17.11
C GLY A 121 12.09 20.70 -18.53
N LYS A 122 12.18 21.65 -19.46
CA LYS A 122 12.59 21.36 -20.86
C LYS A 122 13.73 22.18 -21.45
N GLN A 123 14.38 23.08 -20.70
CA GLN A 123 15.43 23.94 -21.27
C GLN A 123 16.80 23.88 -20.59
N GLN A 124 17.01 23.04 -19.59
CA GLN A 124 18.24 23.10 -18.78
C GLN A 124 19.52 22.71 -19.53
N TRP A 125 19.47 22.03 -20.67
CA TRP A 125 20.67 21.74 -21.46
C TRP A 125 20.99 22.81 -22.54
N LYS A 126 19.96 23.54 -23.01
CA LYS A 126 20.15 24.62 -24.00
C LYS A 126 20.55 25.97 -23.37
N SER A 127 20.34 26.14 -22.08
CA SER A 127 20.57 27.42 -21.38
C SER A 127 22.03 27.65 -20.98
N ARG A 128 22.84 26.59 -20.82
CA ARG A 128 24.26 26.75 -20.45
C ARG A 128 25.09 27.48 -21.54
N VAL A 129 24.65 27.45 -22.77
CA VAL A 129 25.34 28.14 -23.88
C VAL A 129 24.83 29.57 -24.09
N ARG A 130 23.63 29.90 -23.59
CA ARG A 130 23.02 31.23 -23.77
C ARG A 130 23.20 32.18 -22.57
N GLN A 131 23.56 31.67 -21.39
CA GLN A 131 23.72 32.46 -20.15
C GLN A 131 24.93 33.37 -20.13
N GLU A 132 25.83 33.27 -21.11
CA GLU A 132 26.95 34.24 -21.21
C GLU A 132 26.60 35.52 -21.97
N ILE A 133 25.44 35.61 -22.63
CA ILE A 133 25.11 36.74 -23.51
C ILE A 133 24.07 37.72 -22.93
N ASP A 134 23.30 37.38 -21.90
CA ASP A 134 22.19 38.25 -21.50
C ASP A 134 22.10 38.47 -19.98
N LYS A 135 23.14 39.08 -19.40
CA LYS A 135 23.19 39.51 -17.98
C LYS A 135 22.41 40.79 -17.66
N THR A 136 21.54 41.27 -18.58
CA THR A 136 20.94 42.61 -18.39
C THR A 136 19.42 42.68 -18.34
N LYS A 137 18.68 41.58 -18.36
CA LYS A 137 17.21 41.65 -18.24
C LYS A 137 16.61 40.46 -17.50
N GLU A 138 16.75 40.37 -16.21
CA GLU A 138 15.88 39.53 -15.36
C GLU A 138 15.03 40.40 -14.44
N LYS A 139 13.78 40.63 -14.87
CA LYS A 139 12.68 40.90 -13.96
C LYS A 139 12.09 39.55 -13.57
N SER A 140 12.12 39.29 -12.28
CA SER A 140 11.58 38.15 -11.56
C SER A 140 10.19 37.70 -12.04
N ALA A 141 10.12 36.63 -12.81
CA ALA A 141 8.91 35.82 -12.89
C ALA A 141 8.93 34.88 -11.69
N SER A 142 8.02 35.07 -10.75
CA SER A 142 7.78 34.11 -9.68
C SER A 142 7.44 32.74 -10.29
N PRO A 143 7.97 31.64 -9.76
CA PRO A 143 7.67 30.32 -10.27
C PRO A 143 6.16 30.05 -10.16
N GLN A 144 5.52 29.77 -11.30
CA GLN A 144 4.13 29.37 -11.32
C GLN A 144 4.05 27.93 -10.82
N THR A 145 3.43 27.71 -9.69
CA THR A 145 3.14 26.38 -9.16
C THR A 145 1.74 25.96 -9.60
N THR A 146 1.62 24.73 -10.11
CA THR A 146 0.34 24.12 -10.48
C THR A 146 0.09 22.92 -9.57
N LYS A 147 -1.12 22.81 -9.02
CA LYS A 147 -1.55 21.65 -8.25
C LYS A 147 -1.96 20.53 -9.18
N ILE A 148 -1.38 19.36 -9.01
CA ILE A 148 -1.76 18.15 -9.75
C ILE A 148 -2.12 17.02 -8.78
N LYS A 149 -3.12 16.22 -9.14
CA LYS A 149 -3.48 15.02 -8.39
C LYS A 149 -2.49 13.90 -8.73
N LYS A 150 -1.60 13.60 -7.81
CA LYS A 150 -0.49 12.65 -8.03
C LYS A 150 -0.95 11.21 -8.19
N TYR A 151 -1.99 10.79 -7.48
CA TYR A 151 -2.45 9.41 -7.36
C TYR A 151 -3.89 9.23 -7.85
N GLN A 152 -4.29 9.93 -8.91
CA GLN A 152 -5.65 9.86 -9.45
C GLN A 152 -5.98 8.49 -10.04
N ASP A 153 -4.98 7.79 -10.59
CA ASP A 153 -5.15 6.45 -11.18
C ASP A 153 -5.56 5.44 -10.09
N PRO A 154 -6.61 4.62 -10.34
CA PRO A 154 -7.04 3.55 -9.44
C PRO A 154 -5.95 2.58 -9.01
N TYR A 155 -4.92 2.40 -9.82
CA TYR A 155 -3.75 1.57 -9.48
C TYR A 155 -3.17 1.90 -8.10
N TYR A 156 -3.19 3.19 -7.69
CA TYR A 156 -2.57 3.65 -6.44
C TYR A 156 -3.44 3.46 -5.19
N TRP A 157 -4.75 3.29 -5.32
CA TRP A 157 -5.65 3.28 -4.15
C TRP A 157 -6.67 2.13 -4.16
N ALA A 158 -6.99 1.54 -5.31
CA ALA A 158 -8.03 0.52 -5.40
C ALA A 158 -7.54 -0.90 -5.08
N ALA A 159 -6.23 -1.08 -4.83
CA ALA A 159 -5.66 -2.39 -4.49
C ALA A 159 -6.18 -2.94 -3.15
N PHE A 160 -6.52 -2.07 -2.21
CA PHE A 160 -6.90 -2.45 -0.86
C PHE A 160 -8.39 -2.73 -0.74
N PHE A 161 -8.73 -3.86 -0.13
CA PHE A 161 -10.11 -4.20 0.18
C PHE A 161 -10.22 -4.92 1.53
N LEU A 162 -11.41 -4.86 2.10
CA LEU A 162 -11.75 -5.53 3.36
C LEU A 162 -12.48 -6.84 3.09
N ILE A 163 -12.05 -7.87 3.81
CA ILE A 163 -12.79 -9.11 3.99
C ILE A 163 -13.37 -9.03 5.41
N ASP A 164 -14.67 -8.79 5.54
CA ASP A 164 -15.32 -8.66 6.83
C ASP A 164 -16.08 -9.93 7.22
N ALA A 165 -16.25 -10.15 8.52
CA ALA A 165 -17.19 -11.14 9.02
C ALA A 165 -18.59 -10.52 8.94
N ILE A 166 -19.48 -11.16 8.21
CA ILE A 166 -20.92 -10.88 8.22
C ILE A 166 -21.50 -11.43 9.50
#